data_3f1dd4a05eb8a1528cec34b05465e6c1
#
_entry.id   3f1dd4a05eb8a1528cec34b05465e6c1
#
_cell.length_a   1.000
_cell.length_b   1.000
_cell.length_c   1.000
_cell.angle_alpha   90.00
_cell.angle_beta   90.00
_cell.angle_gamma   90.00
#
_symmetry.space_group_name_H-M   'P 1'
#
loop_
_entity.id
_entity.type
_entity.pdbx_description
1 polymer ?
#
loop_
_entity_poly.entity_id
_entity_poly.type
_entity_poly.pdbx_seq_one_letter_code
_entity_poly.pdbx_strand_id
1 'polypeptide(L)'
;YGSYINIDLREQHGYTYGARSYMGTNRFTLANFFVSVRVRNEVAAKSVVEILKEIKRIQTENVSEQKLKEVKGQLVGRFVMSTQYPATIANLAVTRETQKLPMDFYRNYIKNIEAVTVADVKRVANKYIKYNNLRFIIVGKSSDFIKELESLKHNGKPLPIFYYDKYANKIK
;
A
#
# COMPACT_ATOMS: atom_id res chain seq x y z
N TYR A 1 3.86 7.39 8.42
CA TYR A 1 5.16 6.98 8.94
C TYR A 1 5.15 5.50 9.37
N GLY A 2 4.44 4.96 10.23
CA GLY A 2 4.54 3.62 10.83
C GLY A 2 4.15 2.40 9.97
N SER A 3 4.11 2.47 8.65
CA SER A 3 3.87 1.27 7.81
C SER A 3 5.14 0.41 7.71
N TYR A 4 4.99 -0.90 7.60
CA TYR A 4 6.12 -1.83 7.48
C TYR A 4 7.04 -1.47 6.31
N ILE A 5 6.49 -1.20 5.13
CA ILE A 5 7.28 -0.78 3.96
C ILE A 5 8.08 0.51 4.22
N ASN A 6 7.50 1.49 4.95
CA ASN A 6 8.21 2.71 5.25
C ASN A 6 9.31 2.50 6.30
N ILE A 7 9.05 1.70 7.32
CA ILE A 7 10.05 1.35 8.34
C ILE A 7 11.22 0.62 7.67
N ASP A 8 10.94 -0.37 6.85
CA ASP A 8 11.95 -1.16 6.16
C ASP A 8 12.81 -0.30 5.21
N LEU A 9 12.17 0.35 4.25
CA LEU A 9 12.92 1.10 3.21
C LEU A 9 13.60 2.37 3.72
N ARG A 10 12.99 3.05 4.69
CA ARG A 10 13.51 4.32 5.20
C ARG A 10 14.43 4.12 6.40
N GLU A 11 13.94 3.43 7.44
CA GLU A 11 14.62 3.41 8.73
C GLU A 11 15.69 2.31 8.80
N GLN A 12 15.43 1.14 8.20
CA GLN A 12 16.38 0.04 8.21
C GLN A 12 17.39 0.13 7.07
N HIS A 13 16.97 0.53 5.86
CA HIS A 13 17.84 0.53 4.69
C HIS A 13 18.28 1.91 4.21
N GLY A 14 17.64 3.01 4.60
CA GLY A 14 17.97 4.35 4.13
C GLY A 14 17.79 4.54 2.62
N TYR A 15 16.94 3.76 1.97
CA TYR A 15 16.74 3.82 0.52
C TYR A 15 15.88 5.00 0.07
N THR A 16 15.03 5.50 0.95
CA THR A 16 14.05 6.55 0.66
C THR A 16 13.82 7.47 1.84
N TYR A 17 13.29 8.67 1.58
CA TYR A 17 12.72 9.55 2.60
C TYR A 17 11.31 9.15 3.02
N GLY A 18 10.64 8.29 2.25
CA GLY A 18 9.34 7.75 2.60
C GLY A 18 8.72 6.88 1.52
N ALA A 19 8.05 5.84 1.96
CA ALA A 19 7.26 4.94 1.13
C ALA A 19 5.79 5.02 1.56
N ARG A 20 4.87 4.96 0.60
CA ARG A 20 3.44 5.02 0.86
C ARG A 20 2.74 3.90 0.13
N SER A 21 1.81 3.26 0.82
CA SER A 21 0.84 2.35 0.20
C SER A 21 -0.53 2.99 0.17
N TYR A 22 -1.27 2.70 -0.86
CA TYR A 22 -2.62 3.21 -1.05
C TYR A 22 -3.52 2.08 -1.58
N MET A 23 -4.75 2.04 -1.11
CA MET A 23 -5.80 1.18 -1.64
C MET A 23 -7.02 2.04 -1.97
N GLY A 24 -7.46 1.97 -3.20
CA GLY A 24 -8.70 2.62 -3.63
C GLY A 24 -9.92 2.04 -2.90
N THR A 25 -10.89 2.88 -2.59
CA THR A 25 -12.09 2.50 -1.85
C THR A 25 -13.38 2.69 -2.67
N ASN A 26 -13.27 2.70 -3.99
CA ASN A 26 -14.46 2.81 -4.83
C ASN A 26 -15.28 1.51 -4.78
N ARG A 27 -16.57 1.62 -4.42
CA ARG A 27 -17.49 0.49 -4.29
C ARG A 27 -17.93 -0.07 -5.65
N PHE A 28 -17.93 0.74 -6.69
CA PHE A 28 -18.52 0.42 -7.99
C PHE A 28 -17.51 0.04 -9.05
N THR A 29 -16.22 0.19 -8.77
CA THR A 29 -15.13 -0.13 -9.71
C THR A 29 -14.07 -0.97 -9.02
N LEU A 30 -13.21 -1.60 -9.82
CA LEU A 30 -12.02 -2.25 -9.31
C LEU A 30 -11.10 -1.22 -8.66
N ALA A 31 -10.69 -1.49 -7.44
CA ALA A 31 -9.78 -0.63 -6.70
C ALA A 31 -8.34 -1.16 -6.84
N ASN A 32 -7.41 -0.26 -7.11
CA ASN A 32 -6.00 -0.59 -7.19
C ASN A 32 -5.35 -0.49 -5.80
N PHE A 33 -4.56 -1.50 -5.45
CA PHE A 33 -3.55 -1.38 -4.41
C PHE A 33 -2.23 -1.01 -5.07
N PHE A 34 -1.57 0.05 -4.60
CA PHE A 34 -0.24 0.39 -5.09
C PHE A 34 0.67 0.88 -3.96
N VAL A 35 1.96 0.68 -4.17
CA VAL A 35 3.04 1.23 -3.35
C VAL A 35 3.79 2.23 -4.21
N SER A 36 3.99 3.43 -3.69
CA SER A 36 4.77 4.49 -4.33
C SER A 36 5.96 4.84 -3.46
N VAL A 37 7.14 4.82 -4.07
CA VAL A 37 8.39 5.16 -3.40
C VAL A 37 9.34 5.85 -4.38
N ARG A 38 10.11 6.79 -3.87
CA ARG A 38 11.21 7.42 -4.61
C ARG A 38 12.52 6.97 -3.99
N VAL A 39 13.36 6.35 -4.78
CA VAL A 39 14.65 5.80 -4.35
C VAL A 39 15.76 6.26 -5.30
N ARG A 40 17.02 6.15 -4.86
CA ARG A 40 18.16 6.29 -5.77
C ARG A 40 18.17 5.12 -6.75
N ASN A 41 18.71 5.35 -7.95
CA ASN A 41 18.74 4.32 -9.01
C ASN A 41 19.41 3.02 -8.52
N GLU A 42 20.54 3.14 -7.82
CA GLU A 42 21.38 2.01 -7.37
C GLU A 42 20.67 1.06 -6.40
N VAL A 43 19.59 1.50 -5.78
CA VAL A 43 18.80 0.70 -4.83
C VAL A 43 17.42 0.34 -5.34
N ALA A 44 17.11 0.66 -6.60
CA ALA A 44 15.77 0.42 -7.17
C ALA A 44 15.41 -1.08 -7.15
N ALA A 45 16.29 -1.96 -7.61
CA ALA A 45 16.07 -3.40 -7.60
C ALA A 45 15.94 -3.97 -6.17
N LYS A 46 16.80 -3.52 -5.26
CA LYS A 46 16.75 -3.89 -3.83
C LYS A 46 15.43 -3.46 -3.20
N SER A 47 14.96 -2.25 -3.52
CA SER A 47 13.66 -1.76 -3.02
C SER A 47 12.48 -2.60 -3.49
N VAL A 48 12.52 -3.13 -4.72
CA VAL A 48 11.51 -4.08 -5.21
C VAL A 48 11.49 -5.34 -4.35
N VAL A 49 12.66 -5.89 -4.03
CA VAL A 49 12.79 -7.10 -3.18
C VAL A 49 12.18 -6.85 -1.79
N GLU A 50 12.54 -5.76 -1.14
CA GLU A 50 12.04 -5.45 0.20
C GLU A 50 10.53 -5.18 0.20
N ILE A 51 10.00 -4.49 -0.81
CA ILE A 51 8.55 -4.29 -0.96
C ILE A 51 7.83 -5.65 -1.09
N LEU A 52 8.34 -6.56 -1.91
CA LEU A 52 7.78 -7.91 -2.05
C LEU A 52 7.81 -8.68 -0.74
N LYS A 53 8.91 -8.60 -0.01
CA LYS A 53 9.08 -9.23 1.29
C LYS A 53 8.04 -8.73 2.30
N GLU A 54 7.85 -7.41 2.42
CA GLU A 54 6.88 -6.83 3.35
C GLU A 54 5.42 -7.13 2.96
N ILE A 55 5.11 -7.19 1.65
CA ILE A 55 3.79 -7.64 1.18
C ILE A 55 3.58 -9.12 1.53
N LYS A 56 4.58 -9.96 1.34
CA LYS A 56 4.50 -11.37 1.72
C LYS A 56 4.33 -11.53 3.21
N ARG A 57 5.07 -10.77 4.00
CA ARG A 57 5.03 -10.78 5.45
C ARG A 57 3.62 -10.54 5.99
N ILE A 58 2.92 -9.49 5.55
CA ILE A 58 1.56 -9.18 6.03
C ILE A 58 0.54 -10.28 5.64
N GLN A 59 0.84 -11.09 4.63
CA GLN A 59 0.01 -12.23 4.23
C GLN A 59 0.31 -13.51 5.03
N THR A 60 1.55 -13.69 5.48
CA THR A 60 1.99 -14.94 6.12
C THR A 60 2.11 -14.81 7.64
N GLU A 61 2.48 -13.63 8.14
CA GLU A 61 2.67 -13.37 9.56
C GLU A 61 1.47 -12.62 10.16
N ASN A 62 1.30 -12.75 11.45
CA ASN A 62 0.35 -11.94 12.19
C ASN A 62 1.02 -10.60 12.55
N VAL A 63 0.29 -9.49 12.37
CA VAL A 63 0.72 -8.21 12.96
C VAL A 63 0.67 -8.33 14.49
N SER A 64 1.56 -7.63 15.20
CA SER A 64 1.49 -7.62 16.67
C SER A 64 0.24 -6.86 17.14
N GLU A 65 -0.31 -7.28 18.28
CA GLU A 65 -1.43 -6.59 18.93
C GLU A 65 -1.11 -5.11 19.21
N GLN A 66 0.12 -4.85 19.65
CA GLN A 66 0.60 -3.49 19.87
C GLN A 66 0.54 -2.65 18.59
N LYS A 67 1.02 -3.19 17.47
CA LYS A 67 0.98 -2.49 16.17
C LYS A 67 -0.44 -2.24 15.69
N LEU A 68 -1.32 -3.23 15.85
CA LEU A 68 -2.74 -3.07 15.53
C LEU A 68 -3.39 -1.97 16.38
N LYS A 69 -3.13 -1.96 17.68
CA LYS A 69 -3.62 -0.93 18.60
C LYS A 69 -3.16 0.48 18.21
N GLU A 70 -1.88 0.64 17.88
CA GLU A 70 -1.32 1.91 17.40
C GLU A 70 -2.03 2.41 16.13
N VAL A 71 -2.20 1.53 15.14
CA VAL A 71 -2.86 1.89 13.88
C VAL A 71 -4.33 2.25 14.09
N LYS A 72 -5.06 1.49 14.93
CA LYS A 72 -6.43 1.82 15.31
C LYS A 72 -6.51 3.19 15.96
N GLY A 73 -5.67 3.47 16.95
CA GLY A 73 -5.61 4.77 17.62
C GLY A 73 -5.35 5.92 16.65
N GLN A 74 -4.44 5.74 15.69
CA GLN A 74 -4.17 6.73 14.64
C GLN A 74 -5.38 6.97 13.72
N LEU A 75 -6.09 5.91 13.33
CA LEU A 75 -7.27 6.02 12.47
C LEU A 75 -8.42 6.73 13.19
N VAL A 76 -8.70 6.33 14.43
CA VAL A 76 -9.75 6.93 15.26
C VAL A 76 -9.43 8.40 15.55
N GLY A 77 -8.21 8.70 16.00
CA GLY A 77 -7.79 10.07 16.28
C GLY A 77 -7.88 10.97 15.06
N ARG A 78 -7.43 10.50 13.89
CA ARG A 78 -7.54 11.24 12.64
C ARG A 78 -9.00 11.49 12.24
N PHE A 79 -9.87 10.49 12.39
CA PHE A 79 -11.29 10.62 12.09
C PHE A 79 -11.93 11.69 12.99
N VAL A 80 -11.76 11.57 14.31
CA VAL A 80 -12.32 12.54 15.29
C VAL A 80 -11.83 13.95 15.01
N MET A 81 -10.51 14.14 14.82
CA MET A 81 -9.96 15.46 14.50
C MET A 81 -10.49 16.03 13.18
N SER A 82 -10.71 15.18 12.18
CA SER A 82 -11.22 15.63 10.86
C SER A 82 -12.67 16.11 10.94
N THR A 83 -13.49 15.58 11.85
CA THR A 83 -14.91 15.97 12.00
C THR A 83 -15.10 17.37 12.61
N GLN A 84 -14.04 18.03 13.08
CA GLN A 84 -14.07 19.42 13.51
C GLN A 84 -14.31 20.41 12.35
N TYR A 85 -14.04 19.99 11.12
CA TYR A 85 -14.17 20.86 9.95
C TYR A 85 -15.50 20.62 9.25
N PRO A 86 -16.34 21.66 9.08
CA PRO A 86 -17.65 21.56 8.40
C PRO A 86 -17.55 20.94 6.99
N ALA A 87 -16.49 21.29 6.24
CA ALA A 87 -16.24 20.72 4.92
C ALA A 87 -16.05 19.19 4.97
N THR A 88 -15.42 18.66 6.02
CA THR A 88 -15.28 17.21 6.19
C THR A 88 -16.63 16.56 6.42
N ILE A 89 -17.50 17.14 7.25
CA ILE A 89 -18.85 16.61 7.48
C ILE A 89 -19.65 16.56 6.17
N ALA A 90 -19.59 17.63 5.38
CA ALA A 90 -20.23 17.66 4.06
C ALA A 90 -19.68 16.57 3.13
N ASN A 91 -18.36 16.39 3.08
CA ASN A 91 -17.72 15.34 2.27
C ASN A 91 -18.07 13.92 2.75
N LEU A 92 -18.20 13.69 4.04
CA LEU A 92 -18.67 12.40 4.59
C LEU A 92 -20.11 12.12 4.13
N ALA A 93 -20.99 13.13 4.16
CA ALA A 93 -22.37 13.00 3.67
C ALA A 93 -22.39 12.68 2.17
N VAL A 94 -21.64 13.43 1.35
CA VAL A 94 -21.51 13.17 -0.09
C VAL A 94 -20.97 11.76 -0.35
N THR A 95 -19.92 11.36 0.39
CA THR A 95 -19.33 10.03 0.24
C THR A 95 -20.35 8.94 0.59
N ARG A 96 -21.12 9.11 1.66
CA ARG A 96 -22.17 8.15 2.02
C ARG A 96 -23.18 7.98 0.89
N GLU A 97 -23.68 9.06 0.33
CA GLU A 97 -24.67 9.02 -0.76
C GLU A 97 -24.10 8.42 -2.05
N THR A 98 -22.94 8.92 -2.49
CA THR A 98 -22.33 8.49 -3.76
C THR A 98 -21.83 7.05 -3.72
N GLN A 99 -21.33 6.59 -2.57
CA GLN A 99 -20.90 5.22 -2.37
C GLN A 99 -22.02 4.30 -1.85
N LYS A 100 -23.25 4.80 -1.70
CA LYS A 100 -24.41 4.06 -1.17
C LYS A 100 -24.09 3.32 0.12
N LEU A 101 -23.45 4.02 1.07
CA LEU A 101 -23.12 3.46 2.37
C LEU A 101 -24.35 3.49 3.29
N PRO A 102 -24.45 2.56 4.27
CA PRO A 102 -25.55 2.56 5.24
C PRO A 102 -25.66 3.90 5.98
N MET A 103 -26.87 4.28 6.38
CA MET A 103 -27.14 5.54 7.11
C MET A 103 -26.33 5.67 8.40
N ASP A 104 -26.05 4.56 9.06
CA ASP A 104 -25.30 4.49 10.31
C ASP A 104 -23.82 4.22 10.13
N PHE A 105 -23.31 4.20 8.88
CA PHE A 105 -21.93 3.88 8.58
C PHE A 105 -20.93 4.69 9.41
N TYR A 106 -21.03 6.01 9.39
CA TYR A 106 -20.13 6.88 10.15
C TYR A 106 -20.43 6.88 11.66
N ARG A 107 -21.66 6.62 12.07
CA ARG A 107 -22.00 6.42 13.48
C ARG A 107 -21.27 5.22 14.07
N ASN A 108 -21.16 4.15 13.31
CA ASN A 108 -20.50 2.91 13.71
C ASN A 108 -19.01 2.87 13.35
N TYR A 109 -18.44 3.93 12.73
CA TYR A 109 -17.10 3.90 12.17
C TYR A 109 -16.04 3.53 13.21
N ILE A 110 -16.02 4.21 14.35
CA ILE A 110 -15.06 3.96 15.44
C ILE A 110 -15.23 2.55 15.98
N LYS A 111 -16.44 2.13 16.28
CA LYS A 111 -16.75 0.78 16.77
C LYS A 111 -16.24 -0.30 15.79
N ASN A 112 -16.43 -0.08 14.50
CA ASN A 112 -15.99 -1.01 13.47
C ASN A 112 -14.45 -1.06 13.36
N ILE A 113 -13.75 0.07 13.51
CA ILE A 113 -12.27 0.09 13.55
C ILE A 113 -11.77 -0.66 14.79
N GLU A 114 -12.37 -0.44 15.95
CA GLU A 114 -11.98 -1.09 17.21
C GLU A 114 -12.23 -2.61 17.18
N ALA A 115 -13.24 -3.06 16.47
CA ALA A 115 -13.59 -4.47 16.33
C ALA A 115 -12.61 -5.27 15.43
N VAL A 116 -11.77 -4.61 14.61
CA VAL A 116 -10.81 -5.30 13.74
C VAL A 116 -9.82 -6.12 14.56
N THR A 117 -9.62 -7.38 14.20
CA THR A 117 -8.67 -8.30 14.84
C THR A 117 -7.40 -8.50 14.02
N VAL A 118 -6.36 -9.04 14.63
CA VAL A 118 -5.13 -9.47 13.93
C VAL A 118 -5.44 -10.47 12.82
N ALA A 119 -6.36 -11.40 13.08
CA ALA A 119 -6.81 -12.38 12.08
C ALA A 119 -7.50 -11.71 10.88
N ASP A 120 -8.27 -10.64 11.12
CA ASP A 120 -8.91 -9.87 10.04
C ASP A 120 -7.88 -9.21 9.14
N VAL A 121 -6.82 -8.62 9.71
CA VAL A 121 -5.75 -8.00 8.91
C VAL A 121 -5.13 -9.03 7.96
N LYS A 122 -4.75 -10.19 8.45
CA LYS A 122 -4.17 -11.27 7.64
C LYS A 122 -5.16 -11.79 6.59
N ARG A 123 -6.40 -12.03 6.97
CA ARG A 123 -7.47 -12.48 6.07
C ARG A 123 -7.70 -11.49 4.92
N VAL A 124 -7.78 -10.21 5.24
CA VAL A 124 -8.00 -9.13 4.25
C VAL A 124 -6.77 -8.95 3.36
N ALA A 125 -5.56 -9.00 3.89
CA ALA A 125 -4.33 -8.93 3.11
C ALA A 125 -4.27 -10.08 2.07
N ASN A 126 -4.61 -11.31 2.46
CA ASN A 126 -4.67 -12.44 1.52
C ASN A 126 -5.79 -12.30 0.49
N LYS A 127 -6.93 -11.74 0.87
CA LYS A 127 -8.08 -11.60 -0.04
C LYS A 127 -7.83 -10.54 -1.12
N TYR A 128 -7.28 -9.40 -0.74
CA TYR A 128 -7.24 -8.21 -1.61
C TYR A 128 -5.88 -7.90 -2.22
N ILE A 129 -4.76 -8.22 -1.56
CA ILE A 129 -3.44 -8.01 -2.13
C ILE A 129 -3.07 -9.23 -2.97
N LYS A 130 -3.04 -9.06 -4.30
CA LYS A 130 -2.77 -10.13 -5.25
C LYS A 130 -1.27 -10.24 -5.52
N TYR A 131 -0.52 -10.81 -4.59
CA TYR A 131 0.93 -10.93 -4.60
C TYR A 131 1.50 -11.42 -5.96
N ASN A 132 0.88 -12.42 -6.57
CA ASN A 132 1.33 -12.98 -7.83
C ASN A 132 0.95 -12.15 -9.08
N ASN A 133 0.14 -11.11 -8.91
CA ASN A 133 -0.33 -10.23 -9.99
C ASN A 133 0.21 -8.80 -9.88
N LEU A 134 1.23 -8.59 -9.06
CA LEU A 134 1.86 -7.29 -8.93
C LEU A 134 2.55 -6.88 -10.23
N ARG A 135 2.55 -5.59 -10.50
CA ARG A 135 3.29 -4.95 -11.60
C ARG A 135 4.20 -3.89 -11.01
N PHE A 136 5.45 -3.87 -11.44
CA PHE A 136 6.41 -2.86 -11.04
C PHE A 136 6.59 -1.88 -12.19
N ILE A 137 6.37 -0.60 -11.92
CA ILE A 137 6.65 0.49 -12.86
C ILE A 137 7.83 1.26 -12.27
N ILE A 138 8.96 1.23 -12.96
CA ILE A 138 10.18 1.87 -12.52
C ILE A 138 10.56 2.92 -13.54
N VAL A 139 10.75 4.15 -13.08
CA VAL A 139 11.17 5.28 -13.90
C VAL A 139 12.51 5.78 -13.37
N GLY A 140 13.54 5.76 -14.23
CA GLY A 140 14.88 6.18 -13.85
C GLY A 140 15.90 5.86 -14.94
N LYS A 141 17.18 6.04 -14.63
CA LYS A 141 18.26 5.69 -15.53
C LYS A 141 18.52 4.19 -15.48
N SER A 142 17.96 3.47 -16.45
CA SER A 142 17.92 1.99 -16.47
C SER A 142 19.29 1.34 -16.38
N SER A 143 20.34 1.95 -16.94
CA SER A 143 21.71 1.43 -16.87
C SER A 143 22.20 1.15 -15.45
N ASP A 144 21.65 1.86 -14.47
CA ASP A 144 22.11 1.82 -13.08
C ASP A 144 21.46 0.67 -12.27
N PHE A 145 20.35 0.09 -12.74
CA PHE A 145 19.61 -0.95 -12.01
C PHE A 145 19.13 -2.14 -12.83
N ILE A 146 19.23 -2.08 -14.17
CA ILE A 146 18.60 -3.10 -15.01
C ILE A 146 19.19 -4.49 -14.83
N LYS A 147 20.51 -4.60 -14.67
CA LYS A 147 21.20 -5.90 -14.48
C LYS A 147 20.73 -6.58 -13.20
N GLU A 148 20.54 -5.83 -12.13
CA GLU A 148 20.01 -6.37 -10.88
C GLU A 148 18.55 -6.78 -11.02
N LEU A 149 17.71 -6.00 -11.72
CA LEU A 149 16.31 -6.34 -11.97
C LEU A 149 16.17 -7.61 -12.82
N GLU A 150 17.00 -7.78 -13.86
CA GLU A 150 17.01 -8.97 -14.71
C GLU A 150 17.38 -10.25 -13.93
N SER A 151 18.15 -10.10 -12.86
CA SER A 151 18.53 -11.22 -11.98
C SER A 151 17.41 -11.64 -11.03
N LEU A 152 16.39 -10.80 -10.82
CA LEU A 152 15.31 -11.09 -9.87
C LEU A 152 14.42 -12.23 -10.37
N LYS A 153 14.07 -13.09 -9.43
CA LYS A 153 13.14 -14.21 -9.69
C LYS A 153 11.93 -14.08 -8.75
N HIS A 154 10.78 -14.39 -9.29
CA HIS A 154 9.55 -14.54 -8.53
C HIS A 154 9.02 -15.96 -8.73
N ASN A 155 8.83 -16.70 -7.63
CA ASN A 155 8.48 -18.13 -7.68
C ASN A 155 9.41 -18.96 -8.58
N GLY A 156 10.72 -18.69 -8.51
CA GLY A 156 11.76 -19.41 -9.27
C GLY A 156 11.88 -19.00 -10.75
N LYS A 157 11.01 -18.16 -11.27
CA LYS A 157 11.02 -17.68 -12.66
C LYS A 157 11.56 -16.26 -12.76
N PRO A 158 12.34 -15.91 -13.79
CA PRO A 158 12.74 -14.54 -14.05
C PRO A 158 11.52 -13.63 -14.20
N LEU A 159 11.61 -12.39 -13.71
CA LEU A 159 10.57 -11.39 -13.93
C LEU A 159 10.62 -10.92 -15.40
N PRO A 160 9.49 -10.92 -16.12
CA PRO A 160 9.45 -10.34 -17.45
C PRO A 160 9.63 -8.82 -17.37
N ILE A 161 10.55 -8.28 -18.15
CA ILE A 161 10.83 -6.84 -18.20
C ILE A 161 10.45 -6.31 -19.57
N PHE A 162 9.73 -5.20 -19.59
CA PHE A 162 9.33 -4.48 -20.78
C PHE A 162 9.83 -3.05 -20.69
N TYR A 163 10.30 -2.53 -21.79
CA TYR A 163 10.85 -1.18 -21.86
C TYR A 163 9.90 -0.26 -22.60
N TYR A 164 9.75 0.93 -22.08
CA TYR A 164 8.90 1.96 -22.66
C TYR A 164 9.66 3.28 -22.70
N ASP A 165 9.39 4.08 -23.72
CA ASP A 165 9.89 5.45 -23.82
C ASP A 165 9.05 6.41 -22.94
N LYS A 166 9.43 7.69 -22.92
CA LYS A 166 8.72 8.74 -22.16
C LYS A 166 7.29 9.02 -22.66
N TYR A 167 6.91 8.49 -23.80
CA TYR A 167 5.56 8.58 -24.37
C TYR A 167 4.74 7.28 -24.17
N ALA A 168 5.24 6.35 -23.38
CA ALA A 168 4.66 5.03 -23.14
C ALA A 168 4.60 4.13 -24.40
N ASN A 169 5.43 4.36 -25.40
CA ASN A 169 5.60 3.42 -26.50
C ASN A 169 6.54 2.31 -26.06
N LYS A 170 6.14 1.05 -26.32
CA LYS A 170 7.00 -0.09 -26.04
C LYS A 170 8.18 -0.09 -27.03
N ILE A 171 9.40 -0.15 -26.50
CA ILE A 171 10.64 -0.14 -27.29
C ILE A 171 11.42 -1.45 -27.26
N LYS A 172 11.10 -2.34 -26.30
CA LYS A 172 11.68 -3.69 -26.19
C LYS A 172 10.78 -4.62 -25.36
#